data_42e722fd1d276ac6eebc170bd7feee5b
#
_entry.id   42e722fd1d276ac6eebc170bd7feee5b
#
_cell.length_a   1.000
_cell.length_b   1.000
_cell.length_c   1.000
_cell.angle_alpha   90.00
_cell.angle_beta   90.00
_cell.angle_gamma   90.00
#
_symmetry.space_group_name_H-M   'P 1'
#
loop_
_entity.id
_entity.type
_entity.pdbx_description
1 polymer ?
#
loop_
_entity_poly.entity_id
_entity_poly.type
_entity_poly.pdbx_seq_one_letter_code
_entity_poly.pdbx_strand_id
1 'polypeptide(L)'
;NAAPGELFLVRNVGNVVPHPSLPGGTAAAMEYAVEVLEVENVIVCGHTQCGAIQAILHPETVAHLPYVKRWVEGSGELSRLLSERYAQLEGDALATVAVQETVLLQAENLRRFEFVEKKLAAGKLHISAWVFKIATGQVFDFDPESGEFVELSPDE
;
A
#
# COMPACT_ATOMS: atom_id res chain seq x y z
N ASN A 1 -19.78 -2.60 -6.05
CA ASN A 1 -20.38 -1.38 -5.50
C ASN A 1 -20.60 -1.57 -4.00
N ALA A 2 -19.90 -0.77 -3.17
CA ALA A 2 -20.10 -0.80 -1.72
C ALA A 2 -21.12 0.29 -1.30
N ALA A 3 -22.02 -0.04 -0.38
CA ALA A 3 -22.94 0.92 0.23
C ALA A 3 -22.25 1.72 1.35
N PRO A 4 -22.80 2.89 1.74
CA PRO A 4 -22.29 3.62 2.89
C PRO A 4 -22.27 2.75 4.16
N GLY A 5 -21.11 2.69 4.82
CA GLY A 5 -20.89 1.88 6.04
C GLY A 5 -20.31 0.48 5.82
N GLU A 6 -20.22 0.00 4.58
CA GLU A 6 -19.61 -1.30 4.28
C GLU A 6 -18.08 -1.25 4.24
N LEU A 7 -17.48 -0.08 3.99
CA LEU A 7 -16.03 0.10 3.97
C LEU A 7 -15.58 1.15 4.97
N PHE A 8 -14.56 0.82 5.74
CA PHE A 8 -13.79 1.79 6.50
C PHE A 8 -12.55 2.19 5.70
N LEU A 9 -12.48 3.45 5.29
CA LEU A 9 -11.46 3.93 4.38
C LEU A 9 -10.41 4.80 5.10
N VAL A 10 -9.15 4.38 5.01
CA VAL A 10 -7.99 5.17 5.43
C VAL A 10 -7.24 5.62 4.18
N ARG A 11 -7.19 6.94 3.94
CA ARG A 11 -6.53 7.50 2.76
C ARG A 11 -5.39 8.41 3.16
N ASN A 12 -4.22 8.14 2.63
CA ASN A 12 -3.06 9.02 2.75
C ASN A 12 -2.24 9.04 1.45
N VAL A 13 -1.30 9.96 1.35
CA VAL A 13 -0.43 10.09 0.17
C VAL A 13 0.48 8.87 0.07
N GLY A 14 0.34 8.09 -1.00
CA GLY A 14 1.17 6.91 -1.28
C GLY A 14 0.84 5.68 -0.45
N ASN A 15 -0.38 5.57 0.10
CA ASN A 15 -0.87 4.45 0.93
C ASN A 15 0.13 3.97 2.02
N VAL A 16 0.89 4.89 2.59
CA VAL A 16 1.96 4.60 3.55
C VAL A 16 1.40 4.09 4.88
N VAL A 17 1.85 2.93 5.28
CA VAL A 17 1.65 2.37 6.63
C VAL A 17 2.85 2.82 7.48
N PRO A 18 2.64 3.61 8.54
CA PRO A 18 3.72 4.12 9.37
C PRO A 18 4.39 2.99 10.16
N HIS A 19 5.63 3.21 10.59
CA HIS A 19 6.28 2.30 11.52
C HIS A 19 5.50 2.26 12.86
N PRO A 20 5.34 1.08 13.51
CA PRO A 20 4.56 0.95 14.75
C PRO A 20 5.00 1.87 15.91
N SER A 21 6.26 2.30 15.93
CA SER A 21 6.76 3.24 16.95
C SER A 21 6.34 4.71 16.70
N LEU A 22 5.72 5.00 15.55
CA LEU A 22 5.32 6.37 15.19
C LEU A 22 3.81 6.53 15.38
N PRO A 23 3.38 7.26 16.44
CA PRO A 23 1.97 7.55 16.62
C PRO A 23 1.48 8.50 15.51
N GLY A 24 0.22 8.33 15.10
CA GLY A 24 -0.37 9.19 14.07
C GLY A 24 -1.77 8.76 13.68
N GLY A 25 -2.46 9.62 12.94
CA GLY A 25 -3.86 9.39 12.55
C GLY A 25 -4.06 8.09 11.75
N THR A 26 -3.12 7.74 10.88
CA THR A 26 -3.19 6.47 10.11
C THR A 26 -3.09 5.26 11.03
N ALA A 27 -2.13 5.23 11.95
CA ALA A 27 -1.98 4.12 12.91
C ALA A 27 -3.23 3.99 13.81
N ALA A 28 -3.74 5.10 14.34
CA ALA A 28 -4.96 5.11 15.16
C ALA A 28 -6.20 4.64 14.39
N ALA A 29 -6.33 5.03 13.12
CA ALA A 29 -7.44 4.57 12.27
C ALA A 29 -7.37 3.07 11.97
N MET A 30 -6.17 2.54 11.73
CA MET A 30 -5.97 1.09 11.53
C MET A 30 -6.29 0.30 12.80
N GLU A 31 -5.79 0.74 13.96
CA GLU A 31 -6.09 0.12 15.24
C GLU A 31 -7.60 0.12 15.53
N TYR A 32 -8.27 1.25 15.29
CA TYR A 32 -9.72 1.36 15.47
C TYR A 32 -10.48 0.39 14.55
N ALA A 33 -10.10 0.28 13.28
CA ALA A 33 -10.72 -0.66 12.35
C ALA A 33 -10.57 -2.11 12.81
N VAL A 34 -9.37 -2.51 13.25
CA VAL A 34 -9.06 -3.90 13.62
C VAL A 34 -9.58 -4.26 15.02
N GLU A 35 -9.46 -3.38 16.00
CA GLU A 35 -9.80 -3.70 17.39
C GLU A 35 -11.21 -3.31 17.79
N VAL A 36 -11.77 -2.23 17.21
CA VAL A 36 -13.10 -1.72 17.59
C VAL A 36 -14.17 -2.14 16.60
N LEU A 37 -13.89 -1.99 15.28
CA LEU A 37 -14.83 -2.39 14.23
C LEU A 37 -14.70 -3.88 13.88
N GLU A 38 -13.64 -4.54 14.37
CA GLU A 38 -13.37 -5.97 14.18
C GLU A 38 -13.43 -6.39 12.70
N VAL A 39 -12.85 -5.56 11.80
CA VAL A 39 -12.81 -5.90 10.38
C VAL A 39 -12.06 -7.22 10.16
N GLU A 40 -12.59 -8.08 9.32
CA GLU A 40 -11.97 -9.37 8.98
C GLU A 40 -11.01 -9.28 7.79
N ASN A 41 -11.12 -8.22 6.99
CA ASN A 41 -10.31 -8.03 5.79
C ASN A 41 -9.73 -6.61 5.76
N VAL A 42 -8.44 -6.51 5.48
CA VAL A 42 -7.74 -5.24 5.20
C VAL A 42 -7.14 -5.31 3.82
N ILE A 43 -7.44 -4.32 2.99
CA ILE A 43 -6.91 -4.20 1.64
C ILE A 43 -5.92 -3.04 1.61
N VAL A 44 -4.66 -3.33 1.30
CA VAL A 44 -3.65 -2.31 0.98
C VAL A 44 -3.73 -2.06 -0.52
N CYS A 45 -4.26 -0.91 -0.92
CA CYS A 45 -4.53 -0.61 -2.32
C CYS A 45 -3.65 0.51 -2.85
N GLY A 46 -2.80 0.19 -3.83
CA GLY A 46 -2.09 1.16 -4.66
C GLY A 46 -2.79 1.37 -6.00
N HIS A 47 -2.31 2.34 -6.78
CA HIS A 47 -2.87 2.60 -8.10
C HIS A 47 -1.81 3.04 -9.10
N THR A 48 -2.03 2.77 -10.38
CA THR A 48 -1.17 3.29 -11.45
C THR A 48 -1.24 4.82 -11.52
N GLN A 49 -0.22 5.45 -12.10
CA GLN A 49 -0.10 6.91 -12.22
C GLN A 49 -0.12 7.63 -10.84
N CYS A 50 0.38 6.98 -9.79
CA CYS A 50 0.44 7.54 -8.45
C CYS A 50 1.49 8.64 -8.36
N GLY A 51 1.07 9.87 -8.01
CA GLY A 51 1.97 11.00 -7.84
C GLY A 51 3.00 10.81 -6.72
N ALA A 52 2.67 10.06 -5.67
CA ALA A 52 3.62 9.74 -4.61
C ALA A 52 4.73 8.81 -5.10
N ILE A 53 4.39 7.80 -5.91
CA ILE A 53 5.37 6.92 -6.54
C ILE A 53 6.27 7.71 -7.48
N GLN A 54 5.71 8.62 -8.29
CA GLN A 54 6.51 9.50 -9.13
C GLN A 54 7.46 10.39 -8.31
N ALA A 55 7.01 10.89 -7.16
CA ALA A 55 7.86 11.67 -6.26
C ALA A 55 8.98 10.84 -5.59
N ILE A 56 8.76 9.55 -5.38
CA ILE A 56 9.79 8.63 -4.87
C ILE A 56 10.83 8.33 -5.96
N LEU A 57 10.38 8.10 -7.19
CA LEU A 57 11.25 7.82 -8.33
C LEU A 57 12.02 9.08 -8.79
N HIS A 58 11.41 10.26 -8.66
CA HIS A 58 11.91 11.55 -9.14
C HIS A 58 11.80 12.61 -8.03
N PRO A 59 12.59 12.51 -6.93
CA PRO A 59 12.47 13.37 -5.76
C PRO A 59 12.73 14.86 -6.04
N GLU A 60 13.41 15.18 -7.13
CA GLU A 60 13.61 16.54 -7.60
C GLU A 60 12.30 17.26 -7.97
N THR A 61 11.27 16.52 -8.40
CA THR A 61 9.97 17.07 -8.80
C THR A 61 9.20 17.67 -7.62
N VAL A 62 9.46 17.21 -6.41
CA VAL A 62 8.82 17.67 -5.17
C VAL A 62 9.76 18.45 -4.25
N ALA A 63 10.95 18.83 -4.73
CA ALA A 63 11.94 19.55 -3.93
C ALA A 63 11.41 20.89 -3.36
N HIS A 64 10.44 21.52 -4.05
CA HIS A 64 9.76 22.75 -3.63
C HIS A 64 8.58 22.54 -2.68
N LEU A 65 8.24 21.29 -2.35
CA LEU A 65 7.10 20.90 -1.49
C LEU A 65 7.62 20.23 -0.20
N PRO A 66 8.00 21.00 0.83
CA PRO A 66 8.76 20.49 1.98
C PRO A 66 8.02 19.38 2.75
N TYR A 67 6.70 19.44 2.85
CA TYR A 67 5.91 18.41 3.55
C TYR A 67 5.80 17.13 2.72
N VAL A 68 5.55 17.22 1.40
CA VAL A 68 5.50 16.06 0.51
C VAL A 68 6.86 15.40 0.44
N LYS A 69 7.93 16.18 0.25
CA LYS A 69 9.31 15.70 0.24
C LYS A 69 9.61 14.88 1.50
N ARG A 70 9.37 15.46 2.69
CA ARG A 70 9.62 14.77 3.97
C ARG A 70 8.78 13.51 4.14
N TRP A 71 7.55 13.50 3.61
CA TRP A 71 6.67 12.33 3.64
C TRP A 71 7.21 11.19 2.79
N VAL A 72 7.58 11.47 1.52
CA VAL A 72 8.11 10.44 0.61
C VAL A 72 9.52 9.99 0.97
N GLU A 73 10.33 10.83 1.59
CA GLU A 73 11.65 10.45 2.14
C GLU A 73 11.54 9.32 3.19
N GLY A 74 10.40 9.23 3.89
CA GLY A 74 10.09 8.10 4.78
C GLY A 74 9.95 6.76 4.06
N SER A 75 9.83 6.75 2.74
CA SER A 75 9.74 5.56 1.89
C SER A 75 11.10 5.08 1.36
N GLY A 76 12.19 5.40 2.04
CA GLY A 76 13.56 5.04 1.63
C GLY A 76 13.79 3.53 1.44
N GLU A 77 13.01 2.69 2.10
CA GLU A 77 13.03 1.23 1.92
C GLU A 77 12.60 0.84 0.50
N LEU A 78 11.55 1.48 -0.05
CA LEU A 78 11.13 1.27 -1.44
C LEU A 78 12.21 1.70 -2.43
N SER A 79 12.81 2.89 -2.25
CA SER A 79 13.86 3.38 -3.15
C SER A 79 15.06 2.44 -3.19
N ARG A 80 15.47 1.91 -2.03
CA ARG A 80 16.54 0.93 -1.93
C ARG A 80 16.17 -0.36 -2.66
N LEU A 81 15.00 -0.92 -2.41
CA LEU A 81 14.49 -2.14 -3.04
C LEU A 81 14.48 -2.00 -4.57
N LEU A 82 13.96 -0.88 -5.09
CA LEU A 82 13.91 -0.64 -6.53
C LEU A 82 15.31 -0.55 -7.14
N SER A 83 16.25 0.13 -6.49
CA SER A 83 17.63 0.23 -6.98
C SER A 83 18.39 -1.10 -6.97
N GLU A 84 18.11 -1.97 -5.99
CA GLU A 84 18.78 -3.27 -5.85
C GLU A 84 18.22 -4.32 -6.82
N ARG A 85 16.90 -4.34 -7.03
CA ARG A 85 16.25 -5.43 -7.79
C ARG A 85 15.86 -5.06 -9.21
N TYR A 86 15.62 -3.78 -9.48
CA TYR A 86 15.01 -3.30 -10.71
C TYR A 86 15.81 -2.18 -11.40
N ALA A 87 17.12 -2.11 -11.15
CA ALA A 87 18.01 -1.10 -11.72
C ALA A 87 18.02 -1.05 -13.26
N GLN A 88 17.59 -2.12 -13.92
CA GLN A 88 17.50 -2.21 -15.39
C GLN A 88 16.18 -1.66 -15.96
N LEU A 89 15.19 -1.38 -15.12
CA LEU A 89 13.89 -0.86 -15.55
C LEU A 89 13.87 0.66 -15.53
N GLU A 90 13.14 1.23 -16.49
CA GLU A 90 12.92 2.67 -16.63
C GLU A 90 11.46 2.97 -17.02
N GLY A 91 11.06 4.23 -16.92
CA GLY A 91 9.77 4.72 -17.36
C GLY A 91 8.58 3.97 -16.78
N ASP A 92 7.60 3.64 -17.62
CA ASP A 92 6.34 3.00 -17.19
C ASP A 92 6.55 1.61 -16.58
N ALA A 93 7.56 0.86 -17.02
CA ALA A 93 7.87 -0.45 -16.45
C ALA A 93 8.33 -0.31 -14.99
N LEU A 94 9.25 0.62 -14.72
CA LEU A 94 9.70 0.91 -13.36
C LEU A 94 8.55 1.45 -12.50
N ALA A 95 7.72 2.36 -13.03
CA ALA A 95 6.58 2.92 -12.31
C ALA A 95 5.55 1.83 -11.94
N THR A 96 5.30 0.87 -12.83
CA THR A 96 4.40 -0.25 -12.56
C THR A 96 4.91 -1.12 -11.42
N VAL A 97 6.17 -1.54 -11.50
CA VAL A 97 6.81 -2.33 -10.44
C VAL A 97 6.87 -1.57 -9.12
N ALA A 98 7.16 -0.26 -9.16
CA ALA A 98 7.19 0.56 -7.95
C ALA A 98 5.83 0.61 -7.23
N VAL A 99 4.71 0.65 -7.96
CA VAL A 99 3.36 0.53 -7.35
C VAL A 99 3.17 -0.85 -6.72
N GLN A 100 3.53 -1.92 -7.42
CA GLN A 100 3.40 -3.30 -6.93
C GLN A 100 4.22 -3.52 -5.66
N GLU A 101 5.50 -3.17 -5.69
CA GLU A 101 6.39 -3.29 -4.52
C GLU A 101 5.94 -2.42 -3.35
N THR A 102 5.35 -1.24 -3.64
CA THR A 102 4.80 -0.40 -2.57
C THR A 102 3.66 -1.10 -1.84
N VAL A 103 2.67 -1.67 -2.51
CA VAL A 103 1.55 -2.31 -1.81
C VAL A 103 2.00 -3.53 -1.01
N LEU A 104 2.97 -4.30 -1.51
CA LEU A 104 3.57 -5.43 -0.78
C LEU A 104 4.32 -4.96 0.46
N LEU A 105 5.15 -3.93 0.33
CA LEU A 105 5.89 -3.33 1.44
C LEU A 105 4.94 -2.77 2.52
N GLN A 106 3.87 -2.09 2.12
CA GLN A 106 2.91 -1.54 3.06
C GLN A 106 2.06 -2.64 3.73
N ALA A 107 1.72 -3.72 3.03
CA ALA A 107 1.08 -4.89 3.63
C ALA A 107 1.99 -5.55 4.66
N GLU A 108 3.30 -5.65 4.39
CA GLU A 108 4.27 -6.15 5.36
C GLU A 108 4.44 -5.20 6.56
N ASN A 109 4.48 -3.89 6.34
CA ASN A 109 4.51 -2.91 7.42
C ASN A 109 3.28 -3.01 8.35
N LEU A 110 2.10 -3.27 7.77
CA LEU A 110 0.87 -3.48 8.53
C LEU A 110 0.97 -4.71 9.45
N ARG A 111 1.59 -5.80 9.01
CA ARG A 111 1.81 -7.02 9.79
C ARG A 111 2.68 -6.79 11.04
N ARG A 112 3.49 -5.75 11.07
CA ARG A 112 4.38 -5.41 12.20
C ARG A 112 3.64 -4.80 13.40
N PHE A 113 2.35 -4.44 13.26
CA PHE A 113 1.55 -3.96 14.38
C PHE A 113 1.07 -5.13 15.23
N GLU A 114 1.25 -5.05 16.54
CA GLU A 114 0.90 -6.13 17.48
C GLU A 114 -0.59 -6.53 17.40
N PHE A 115 -1.50 -5.56 17.24
CA PHE A 115 -2.92 -5.82 17.11
C PHE A 115 -3.26 -6.54 15.79
N VAL A 116 -2.52 -6.27 14.71
CA VAL A 116 -2.65 -6.98 13.43
C VAL A 116 -2.10 -8.40 13.54
N GLU A 117 -0.88 -8.55 14.07
CA GLU A 117 -0.22 -9.85 14.24
C GLU A 117 -1.10 -10.81 15.04
N LYS A 118 -1.68 -10.35 16.16
CA LYS A 118 -2.60 -11.17 17.00
C LYS A 118 -3.83 -11.65 16.22
N LYS A 119 -4.46 -10.78 15.44
CA LYS A 119 -5.66 -11.13 14.66
C LYS A 119 -5.33 -12.08 13.50
N LEU A 120 -4.19 -11.89 12.83
CA LEU A 120 -3.69 -12.80 11.80
C LEU A 120 -3.39 -14.18 12.37
N ALA A 121 -2.68 -14.26 13.51
CA ALA A 121 -2.37 -15.52 14.18
C ALA A 121 -3.63 -16.28 14.66
N ALA A 122 -4.69 -15.55 14.99
CA ALA A 122 -5.98 -16.10 15.36
C ALA A 122 -6.87 -16.50 14.16
N GLY A 123 -6.43 -16.26 12.93
CA GLY A 123 -7.22 -16.49 11.71
C GLY A 123 -8.44 -15.57 11.58
N LYS A 124 -8.42 -14.41 12.26
CA LYS A 124 -9.52 -13.44 12.30
C LYS A 124 -9.31 -12.22 11.43
N LEU A 125 -8.18 -12.14 10.75
CA LEU A 125 -7.85 -11.04 9.83
C LEU A 125 -7.17 -11.60 8.61
N HIS A 126 -7.51 -11.06 7.44
CA HIS A 126 -6.84 -11.29 6.17
C HIS A 126 -6.31 -9.97 5.62
N ILE A 127 -5.15 -9.99 4.96
CA ILE A 127 -4.56 -8.81 4.31
C ILE A 127 -4.35 -9.13 2.85
N SER A 128 -4.99 -8.35 1.97
CA SER A 128 -4.80 -8.35 0.53
C SER A 128 -3.98 -7.15 0.07
N ALA A 129 -3.24 -7.33 -1.01
CA ALA A 129 -2.41 -6.30 -1.63
C ALA A 129 -2.90 -6.04 -3.06
N TRP A 130 -3.61 -4.92 -3.27
CA TRP A 130 -4.27 -4.62 -4.53
C TRP A 130 -3.57 -3.51 -5.32
N VAL A 131 -3.59 -3.66 -6.64
CA VAL A 131 -3.21 -2.60 -7.58
C VAL A 131 -4.40 -2.26 -8.47
N PHE A 132 -4.83 -1.01 -8.42
CA PHE A 132 -5.89 -0.47 -9.28
C PHE A 132 -5.30 0.22 -10.50
N LYS A 133 -5.69 -0.21 -11.70
CA LYS A 133 -5.34 0.45 -12.97
C LYS A 133 -6.35 1.54 -13.30
N ILE A 134 -5.96 2.80 -13.10
CA ILE A 134 -6.85 3.96 -13.34
C ILE A 134 -7.37 4.00 -14.79
N ALA A 135 -6.52 3.68 -15.76
CA ALA A 135 -6.89 3.79 -17.18
C ALA A 135 -7.96 2.80 -17.63
N THR A 136 -8.05 1.64 -17.00
CA THR A 136 -8.94 0.53 -17.41
C THR A 136 -9.98 0.16 -16.37
N GLY A 137 -9.82 0.60 -15.11
CA GLY A 137 -10.68 0.21 -14.00
C GLY A 137 -10.42 -1.20 -13.47
N GLN A 138 -9.41 -1.89 -13.97
CA GLN A 138 -9.04 -3.23 -13.52
C GLN A 138 -8.40 -3.19 -12.13
N VAL A 139 -8.66 -4.23 -11.34
CA VAL A 139 -8.02 -4.48 -10.05
C VAL A 139 -7.22 -5.76 -10.13
N PHE A 140 -6.04 -5.75 -9.55
CA PHE A 140 -5.17 -6.91 -9.45
C PHE A 140 -4.88 -7.16 -7.97
N ASP A 141 -5.05 -8.40 -7.50
CA ASP A 141 -4.64 -8.85 -6.18
C ASP A 141 -3.33 -9.64 -6.27
N PHE A 142 -2.51 -9.52 -5.26
CA PHE A 142 -1.29 -10.31 -5.17
C PHE A 142 -1.60 -11.73 -4.71
N ASP A 143 -1.29 -12.69 -5.56
CA ASP A 143 -1.37 -14.10 -5.22
C ASP A 143 -0.02 -14.58 -4.64
N PRO A 144 0.05 -14.92 -3.34
CA PRO A 144 1.28 -15.38 -2.71
C PRO A 144 1.76 -16.76 -3.19
N GLU A 145 0.88 -17.56 -3.81
CA GLU A 145 1.26 -18.88 -4.32
C GLU A 145 2.04 -18.78 -5.64
N SER A 146 1.59 -17.93 -6.56
CA SER A 146 2.29 -17.66 -7.81
C SER A 146 3.36 -16.57 -7.68
N GLY A 147 3.25 -15.68 -6.69
CA GLY A 147 4.08 -14.50 -6.54
C GLY A 147 3.77 -13.39 -7.55
N GLU A 148 2.59 -13.42 -8.16
CA GLU A 148 2.17 -12.49 -9.22
C GLU A 148 0.91 -11.72 -8.83
N PHE A 149 0.69 -10.59 -9.50
CA PHE A 149 -0.56 -9.84 -9.41
C PHE A 149 -1.55 -10.38 -10.44
N VAL A 150 -2.64 -10.99 -9.97
CA VAL A 150 -3.69 -11.61 -10.78
C VAL A 150 -4.89 -10.68 -10.87
N GLU A 151 -5.47 -10.51 -12.06
CA GLU A 151 -6.66 -9.68 -12.25
C GLU A 151 -7.86 -10.30 -11.52
N LEU A 152 -8.50 -9.47 -10.68
CA LEU A 152 -9.77 -9.86 -10.05
C LEU A 152 -10.90 -9.75 -11.07
N SER A 153 -11.66 -10.84 -11.19
CA SER A 153 -12.87 -10.85 -12.01
C SER A 153 -13.97 -10.02 -11.33
N PRO A 154 -14.78 -9.25 -12.10
CA PRO A 154 -15.90 -8.51 -11.52
C PRO A 154 -16.96 -9.37 -10.82
N ASP A 155 -16.91 -10.68 -11.03
CA ASP A 155 -17.87 -11.66 -10.48
C ASP A 155 -17.32 -12.41 -9.24
N GLU A 156 -16.09 -12.08 -8.82
CA GLU A 156 -15.45 -12.56 -7.58
C GLU A 156 -15.49 -11.46 -6.51
#